data_459255204bc72145729d0541adc7f6db
#
_entry.id   459255204bc72145729d0541adc7f6db
#
_cell.length_a   1.000
_cell.length_b   1.000
_cell.length_c   1.000
_cell.angle_alpha   90.00
_cell.angle_beta   90.00
_cell.angle_gamma   90.00
#
_symmetry.space_group_name_H-M   'P 1'
#
loop_
_entity.id
_entity.type
_entity.pdbx_description
1 polymer ?
#
loop_
_entity_poly.entity_id
_entity_poly.type
_entity_poly.pdbx_seq_one_letter_code
_entity_poly.pdbx_strand_id
1 'polypeptide(L)'
;MGMGFLAKISLLQQYYANEIEYINVGEFKVSNKTIEVLKVAKKRMERFQQIVINEGHVLYAIFQGDTVIDKVISEKMKKDLLQITSEPRDLTVALTIFDPICNSLSCNIRKAISSDFEKLARFVKDEFGERWLKSLDYGFRTYKEELPIFIAEQGGEIIGFACYDVVRGKKGLFGPMGTAKHNRVNGIGKTLLNHCLYNMKKSGYEYAIIGQAGPIEFYERCCNARLIPIGDN
;
A
#
# COMPACT_ATOMS: atom_id res chain seq x y z
N MET A 1 -24.51 -25.35 -18.09
CA MET A 1 -24.98 -24.37 -17.10
C MET A 1 -24.04 -24.37 -15.90
N GLY A 2 -23.46 -23.26 -15.54
CA GLY A 2 -22.56 -23.18 -14.39
C GLY A 2 -23.32 -23.29 -13.06
N MET A 3 -22.75 -23.97 -12.11
CA MET A 3 -23.29 -24.08 -10.76
C MET A 3 -23.47 -22.71 -10.12
N GLY A 4 -24.65 -22.43 -9.56
CA GLY A 4 -24.93 -21.13 -8.91
C GLY A 4 -24.03 -20.88 -7.69
N PHE A 5 -23.87 -19.63 -7.29
CA PHE A 5 -22.98 -19.20 -6.19
C PHE A 5 -23.25 -19.95 -4.87
N LEU A 6 -24.53 -20.10 -4.49
CA LEU A 6 -24.91 -20.83 -3.27
C LEU A 6 -24.55 -22.31 -3.32
N ALA A 7 -24.70 -22.96 -4.48
CA ALA A 7 -24.29 -24.35 -4.65
C ALA A 7 -22.78 -24.54 -4.52
N LYS A 8 -21.99 -23.56 -4.96
CA LYS A 8 -20.53 -23.55 -4.79
C LYS A 8 -20.12 -23.40 -3.33
N ILE A 9 -20.80 -22.54 -2.56
CA ILE A 9 -20.57 -22.40 -1.11
C ILE A 9 -20.90 -23.70 -0.39
N SER A 10 -22.04 -24.32 -0.70
CA SER A 10 -22.43 -25.60 -0.10
C SER A 10 -21.41 -26.72 -0.39
N LEU A 11 -20.88 -26.76 -1.61
CA LEU A 11 -19.82 -27.72 -1.97
C LEU A 11 -18.54 -27.49 -1.15
N LEU A 12 -18.13 -26.25 -0.98
CA LEU A 12 -16.98 -25.90 -0.14
C LEU A 12 -17.21 -26.28 1.32
N GLN A 13 -18.40 -25.99 1.86
CA GLN A 13 -18.75 -26.37 3.24
C GLN A 13 -18.70 -27.88 3.45
N GLN A 14 -19.24 -28.69 2.52
CA GLN A 14 -19.18 -30.17 2.58
C GLN A 14 -17.74 -30.68 2.51
N TYR A 15 -16.88 -30.06 1.70
CA TYR A 15 -15.49 -30.46 1.54
C TYR A 15 -14.66 -30.22 2.79
N TYR A 16 -14.96 -29.13 3.52
CA TYR A 16 -14.23 -28.74 4.75
C TYR A 16 -14.90 -29.26 6.03
N ALA A 17 -16.06 -29.90 5.96
CA ALA A 17 -16.75 -30.43 7.14
C ALA A 17 -16.12 -31.72 7.70
N ASN A 18 -15.35 -32.44 6.89
CA ASN A 18 -14.78 -33.75 7.27
C ASN A 18 -13.27 -33.60 7.54
N GLU A 19 -12.84 -33.92 8.76
CA GLU A 19 -11.44 -34.06 9.19
C GLU A 19 -10.57 -32.77 9.17
N ILE A 20 -10.96 -31.79 9.97
CA ILE A 20 -10.09 -30.65 10.19
C ILE A 20 -9.35 -30.84 11.51
N GLU A 21 -8.04 -31.07 11.44
CA GLU A 21 -7.16 -30.94 12.59
C GLU A 21 -7.05 -29.46 13.01
N TYR A 22 -7.37 -29.18 14.26
CA TYR A 22 -7.29 -27.85 14.84
C TYR A 22 -6.14 -27.76 15.81
N ILE A 23 -5.45 -26.62 15.79
CA ILE A 23 -4.56 -26.21 16.86
C ILE A 23 -5.11 -24.97 17.55
N ASN A 24 -4.80 -24.79 18.83
CA ASN A 24 -5.18 -23.59 19.56
C ASN A 24 -4.15 -22.50 19.34
N VAL A 25 -4.61 -21.31 18.90
CA VAL A 25 -3.80 -20.10 18.80
C VAL A 25 -4.46 -19.03 19.65
N GLY A 26 -3.98 -18.87 20.88
CA GLY A 26 -4.67 -18.09 21.90
C GLY A 26 -6.05 -18.70 22.20
N GLU A 27 -7.09 -17.91 22.08
CA GLU A 27 -8.49 -18.31 22.32
C GLU A 27 -9.16 -18.95 21.09
N PHE A 28 -8.45 -18.98 19.93
CA PHE A 28 -9.03 -19.44 18.67
C PHE A 28 -8.60 -20.86 18.32
N LYS A 29 -9.54 -21.66 17.83
CA LYS A 29 -9.25 -22.93 17.17
C LYS A 29 -8.97 -22.67 15.69
N VAL A 30 -7.77 -22.99 15.25
CA VAL A 30 -7.31 -22.70 13.88
C VAL A 30 -6.88 -24.00 13.20
N SER A 31 -7.33 -24.25 11.98
CA SER A 31 -6.89 -25.41 11.22
C SER A 31 -5.44 -25.27 10.75
N ASN A 32 -4.74 -26.40 10.58
CA ASN A 32 -3.40 -26.41 10.01
C ASN A 32 -3.37 -25.73 8.63
N LYS A 33 -4.42 -25.91 7.83
CA LYS A 33 -4.58 -25.27 6.52
C LYS A 33 -4.61 -23.73 6.62
N THR A 34 -5.35 -23.19 7.58
CA THR A 34 -5.39 -21.74 7.83
C THR A 34 -4.02 -21.20 8.16
N ILE A 35 -3.23 -21.93 8.96
CA ILE A 35 -1.87 -21.54 9.31
C ILE A 35 -0.96 -21.52 8.07
N GLU A 36 -1.07 -22.51 7.19
CA GLU A 36 -0.34 -22.55 5.93
C GLU A 36 -0.69 -21.35 5.04
N VAL A 37 -1.96 -21.05 4.89
CA VAL A 37 -2.43 -19.87 4.15
C VAL A 37 -1.85 -18.59 4.75
N LEU A 38 -1.90 -18.41 6.06
CA LEU A 38 -1.34 -17.22 6.72
C LEU A 38 0.18 -17.13 6.57
N LYS A 39 0.91 -18.25 6.59
CA LYS A 39 2.35 -18.26 6.32
C LYS A 39 2.68 -17.80 4.90
N VAL A 40 1.93 -18.25 3.90
CA VAL A 40 2.11 -17.83 2.49
C VAL A 40 1.73 -16.35 2.33
N ALA A 41 0.61 -15.95 2.92
CA ALA A 41 0.17 -14.55 2.92
C ALA A 41 1.22 -13.61 3.55
N LYS A 42 1.81 -14.03 4.68
CA LYS A 42 2.90 -13.28 5.33
C LYS A 42 4.12 -13.14 4.44
N LYS A 43 4.56 -14.23 3.79
CA LYS A 43 5.69 -14.17 2.84
C LYS A 43 5.42 -13.19 1.69
N ARG A 44 4.17 -13.17 1.17
CA ARG A 44 3.78 -12.21 0.13
C ARG A 44 3.80 -10.77 0.65
N MET A 45 3.25 -10.52 1.82
CA MET A 45 3.30 -9.23 2.51
C MET A 45 4.75 -8.72 2.64
N GLU A 46 5.66 -9.57 3.14
CA GLU A 46 7.08 -9.25 3.31
C GLU A 46 7.78 -8.94 1.98
N ARG A 47 7.45 -9.69 0.89
CA ARG A 47 7.98 -9.45 -0.45
C ARG A 47 7.66 -8.04 -0.96
N PHE A 48 6.49 -7.52 -0.62
CA PHE A 48 6.07 -6.15 -0.97
C PHE A 48 6.45 -5.12 0.11
N GLN A 49 7.25 -5.51 1.10
CA GLN A 49 7.68 -4.67 2.21
C GLN A 49 6.51 -4.03 2.98
N GLN A 50 5.37 -4.71 3.01
CA GLN A 50 4.22 -4.33 3.81
C GLN A 50 4.35 -4.92 5.23
N ILE A 51 3.56 -4.40 6.16
CA ILE A 51 3.63 -4.80 7.58
C ILE A 51 2.32 -5.39 8.10
N VAL A 52 1.27 -5.35 7.28
CA VAL A 52 -0.05 -5.89 7.60
C VAL A 52 -0.46 -6.84 6.48
N ILE A 53 -0.97 -8.01 6.86
CA ILE A 53 -1.59 -8.94 5.92
C ILE A 53 -2.96 -8.35 5.54
N ASN A 54 -3.20 -8.20 4.24
CA ASN A 54 -4.47 -7.76 3.68
C ASN A 54 -5.18 -8.90 2.94
N GLU A 55 -6.39 -8.64 2.46
CA GLU A 55 -7.23 -9.60 1.76
C GLU A 55 -6.56 -10.15 0.51
N GLY A 56 -5.83 -9.31 -0.23
CA GLY A 56 -5.10 -9.72 -1.43
C GLY A 56 -3.99 -10.73 -1.13
N HIS A 57 -3.30 -10.58 0.00
CA HIS A 57 -2.29 -11.56 0.45
C HIS A 57 -2.93 -12.90 0.79
N VAL A 58 -4.07 -12.87 1.48
CA VAL A 58 -4.81 -14.08 1.87
C VAL A 58 -5.38 -14.79 0.65
N LEU A 59 -6.03 -14.05 -0.24
CA LEU A 59 -6.62 -14.61 -1.47
C LEU A 59 -5.55 -15.24 -2.37
N TYR A 60 -4.41 -14.55 -2.53
CA TYR A 60 -3.27 -15.12 -3.24
C TYR A 60 -2.81 -16.45 -2.61
N ALA A 61 -2.69 -16.48 -1.29
CA ALA A 61 -2.24 -17.67 -0.58
C ALA A 61 -3.21 -18.86 -0.73
N ILE A 62 -4.51 -18.58 -0.70
CA ILE A 62 -5.56 -19.58 -0.94
C ILE A 62 -5.42 -20.16 -2.35
N PHE A 63 -5.26 -19.33 -3.37
CA PHE A 63 -5.14 -19.78 -4.76
C PHE A 63 -3.84 -20.53 -5.06
N GLN A 64 -2.82 -20.42 -4.23
CA GLN A 64 -1.55 -21.15 -4.40
C GLN A 64 -1.59 -22.57 -3.82
N GLY A 65 -2.47 -22.86 -2.89
CA GLY A 65 -2.39 -24.11 -2.12
C GLY A 65 -3.64 -24.95 -2.04
N ASP A 66 -4.75 -24.52 -2.63
CA ASP A 66 -6.01 -25.20 -2.48
C ASP A 66 -6.59 -25.77 -3.78
N THR A 67 -6.35 -27.05 -4.01
CA THR A 67 -6.89 -27.79 -5.16
C THR A 67 -8.42 -27.92 -5.16
N VAL A 68 -9.10 -27.69 -4.03
CA VAL A 68 -10.56 -27.66 -3.95
C VAL A 68 -11.12 -26.43 -4.61
N ILE A 69 -10.48 -25.30 -4.40
CA ILE A 69 -10.82 -24.01 -5.05
C ILE A 69 -10.74 -24.14 -6.59
N ASP A 70 -9.77 -24.92 -7.09
CA ASP A 70 -9.61 -25.17 -8.53
C ASP A 70 -10.82 -25.85 -9.17
N LYS A 71 -11.59 -26.61 -8.39
CA LYS A 71 -12.82 -27.26 -8.86
C LYS A 71 -14.03 -26.32 -8.92
N VAL A 72 -13.96 -25.20 -8.19
CA VAL A 72 -15.09 -24.29 -8.01
C VAL A 72 -14.89 -22.98 -8.76
N ILE A 73 -13.65 -22.51 -8.86
CA ILE A 73 -13.28 -21.24 -9.46
C ILE A 73 -12.36 -21.48 -10.66
N SER A 74 -12.76 -20.99 -11.84
CA SER A 74 -11.94 -21.11 -13.04
C SER A 74 -10.64 -20.30 -12.95
N GLU A 75 -9.61 -20.70 -13.69
CA GLU A 75 -8.34 -19.97 -13.76
C GLU A 75 -8.51 -18.51 -14.19
N LYS A 76 -9.44 -18.25 -15.13
CA LYS A 76 -9.78 -16.86 -15.52
C LYS A 76 -10.29 -16.07 -14.33
N MET A 77 -11.24 -16.61 -13.57
CA MET A 77 -11.81 -15.95 -12.39
C MET A 77 -10.77 -15.72 -11.30
N LYS A 78 -9.84 -16.68 -11.08
CA LYS A 78 -8.72 -16.48 -10.13
C LYS A 78 -7.84 -15.31 -10.56
N LYS A 79 -7.49 -15.25 -11.86
CA LYS A 79 -6.68 -14.17 -12.41
C LYS A 79 -7.37 -12.83 -12.23
N ASP A 80 -8.66 -12.73 -12.57
CA ASP A 80 -9.44 -11.51 -12.43
C ASP A 80 -9.52 -11.05 -10.96
N LEU A 81 -9.77 -11.97 -10.03
CA LEU A 81 -9.79 -11.68 -8.60
C LEU A 81 -8.42 -11.21 -8.08
N LEU A 82 -7.33 -11.87 -8.47
CA LEU A 82 -5.98 -11.46 -8.09
C LEU A 82 -5.60 -10.10 -8.68
N GLN A 83 -6.02 -9.80 -9.89
CA GLN A 83 -5.80 -8.50 -10.50
C GLN A 83 -6.49 -7.37 -9.71
N ILE A 84 -7.69 -7.62 -9.20
CA ILE A 84 -8.42 -6.64 -8.39
C ILE A 84 -7.81 -6.48 -6.99
N THR A 85 -7.40 -7.58 -6.34
CA THR A 85 -7.06 -7.59 -4.91
C THR A 85 -5.57 -7.56 -4.60
N SER A 86 -4.71 -7.96 -5.55
CA SER A 86 -3.29 -8.20 -5.28
C SER A 86 -2.34 -7.37 -6.11
N GLU A 87 -2.80 -6.75 -7.19
CA GLU A 87 -1.96 -5.89 -8.02
C GLU A 87 -2.02 -4.45 -7.53
N PRO A 88 -0.89 -3.71 -7.63
CA PRO A 88 -0.90 -2.29 -7.34
C PRO A 88 -1.92 -1.54 -8.22
N ARG A 89 -2.70 -0.68 -7.62
CA ARG A 89 -3.76 0.08 -8.28
C ARG A 89 -3.53 1.57 -8.16
N ASP A 90 -4.05 2.30 -9.11
CA ASP A 90 -4.11 3.75 -9.05
C ASP A 90 -5.36 4.20 -8.29
N LEU A 91 -5.18 5.22 -7.43
CA LEU A 91 -6.26 5.81 -6.66
C LEU A 91 -6.33 7.31 -6.94
N THR A 92 -7.50 7.87 -6.77
CA THR A 92 -7.72 9.32 -6.79
C THR A 92 -8.14 9.83 -5.42
N VAL A 93 -7.71 11.05 -5.08
CA VAL A 93 -8.12 11.77 -3.88
C VAL A 93 -8.70 13.12 -4.31
N ALA A 94 -9.94 13.42 -3.89
CA ALA A 94 -10.55 14.73 -4.10
C ALA A 94 -9.98 15.72 -3.08
N LEU A 95 -9.13 16.64 -3.52
CA LEU A 95 -8.44 17.59 -2.64
C LEU A 95 -9.34 18.75 -2.21
N THR A 96 -10.40 19.04 -2.97
CA THR A 96 -11.36 20.09 -2.63
C THR A 96 -12.02 19.87 -1.27
N ILE A 97 -12.37 18.63 -0.98
CA ILE A 97 -12.98 18.21 0.31
C ILE A 97 -11.99 17.63 1.31
N PHE A 98 -10.69 17.55 0.95
CA PHE A 98 -9.67 17.01 1.83
C PHE A 98 -9.36 17.99 2.95
N ASP A 99 -9.48 17.51 4.19
CA ASP A 99 -9.11 18.24 5.40
C ASP A 99 -8.10 17.40 6.22
N PRO A 100 -6.84 17.86 6.31
CA PRO A 100 -5.80 17.08 6.97
C PRO A 100 -5.99 17.07 8.48
N ILE A 101 -6.10 15.90 9.07
CA ILE A 101 -6.05 15.74 10.53
C ILE A 101 -4.57 15.78 10.96
N CYS A 102 -4.14 16.88 11.56
CA CYS A 102 -2.81 17.00 12.14
C CYS A 102 -2.79 16.34 13.52
N ASN A 103 -2.12 15.19 13.63
CA ASN A 103 -1.80 14.60 14.93
C ASN A 103 -0.42 15.08 15.38
N SER A 104 -0.23 15.33 16.68
CA SER A 104 1.10 15.56 17.23
C SER A 104 1.93 14.26 17.14
N LEU A 105 3.09 14.35 16.51
CA LEU A 105 4.05 13.25 16.41
C LEU A 105 5.29 13.55 17.26
N SER A 106 6.00 12.51 17.62
CA SER A 106 7.32 12.60 18.27
C SER A 106 8.47 12.93 17.30
N CYS A 107 8.16 13.17 16.03
CA CYS A 107 9.12 13.53 14.98
C CYS A 107 8.76 14.87 14.33
N ASN A 108 9.78 15.52 13.76
CA ASN A 108 9.59 16.75 12.99
C ASN A 108 9.31 16.42 11.51
N ILE A 109 8.26 17.02 10.94
CA ILE A 109 7.99 16.91 9.50
C ILE A 109 8.12 18.28 8.86
N ARG A 110 8.95 18.36 7.83
CA ARG A 110 9.23 19.59 7.10
C ARG A 110 9.42 19.35 5.61
N LYS A 111 9.35 20.41 4.82
CA LYS A 111 9.83 20.36 3.43
C LYS A 111 11.33 20.09 3.40
N ALA A 112 11.76 19.31 2.43
CA ALA A 112 13.17 19.13 2.14
C ALA A 112 13.77 20.41 1.55
N ILE A 113 15.05 20.62 1.81
CA ILE A 113 15.87 21.67 1.20
C ILE A 113 17.00 21.05 0.39
N SER A 114 17.67 21.83 -0.47
CA SER A 114 18.68 21.29 -1.40
C SER A 114 19.79 20.49 -0.71
N SER A 115 20.18 20.87 0.51
CA SER A 115 21.22 20.17 1.30
C SER A 115 20.76 18.80 1.84
N ASP A 116 19.47 18.47 1.79
CA ASP A 116 18.96 17.18 2.26
C ASP A 116 19.17 16.05 1.24
N PHE A 117 19.54 16.37 -0.02
CA PHE A 117 19.58 15.40 -1.11
C PHE A 117 20.39 14.16 -0.77
N GLU A 118 21.66 14.34 -0.38
CA GLU A 118 22.57 13.21 -0.11
C GLU A 118 22.07 12.32 1.02
N LYS A 119 21.57 12.95 2.09
CA LYS A 119 21.04 12.23 3.25
C LYS A 119 19.75 11.47 2.91
N LEU A 120 18.84 12.12 2.17
CA LEU A 120 17.61 11.50 1.73
C LEU A 120 17.85 10.37 0.71
N ALA A 121 18.75 10.58 -0.25
CA ALA A 121 19.10 9.57 -1.24
C ALA A 121 19.69 8.31 -0.57
N ARG A 122 20.57 8.49 0.42
CA ARG A 122 21.11 7.38 1.21
C ARG A 122 20.01 6.65 1.96
N PHE A 123 19.16 7.36 2.71
CA PHE A 123 18.01 6.78 3.40
C PHE A 123 17.13 5.95 2.47
N VAL A 124 16.79 6.51 1.29
CA VAL A 124 15.93 5.82 0.31
C VAL A 124 16.61 4.58 -0.26
N LYS A 125 17.92 4.65 -0.54
CA LYS A 125 18.68 3.51 -1.04
C LYS A 125 18.73 2.38 -0.02
N ASP A 126 19.01 2.70 1.24
CA ASP A 126 19.18 1.72 2.33
C ASP A 126 17.85 1.03 2.69
N GLU A 127 16.74 1.78 2.76
CA GLU A 127 15.44 1.25 3.16
C GLU A 127 14.63 0.63 2.01
N PHE A 128 14.76 1.16 0.76
CA PHE A 128 13.86 0.83 -0.35
C PHE A 128 14.60 0.42 -1.64
N GLY A 129 15.92 0.49 -1.67
CA GLY A 129 16.71 0.27 -2.86
C GLY A 129 16.68 1.45 -3.84
N GLU A 130 17.15 1.23 -5.07
CA GLU A 130 17.43 2.31 -6.02
C GLU A 130 16.23 2.79 -6.83
N ARG A 131 15.11 2.08 -6.76
CA ARG A 131 13.94 2.31 -7.65
C ARG A 131 13.38 3.74 -7.62
N TRP A 132 13.53 4.46 -6.51
CA TRP A 132 12.98 5.81 -6.33
C TRP A 132 14.01 6.93 -6.47
N LEU A 133 15.31 6.61 -6.56
CA LEU A 133 16.38 7.60 -6.65
C LEU A 133 16.23 8.54 -7.85
N LYS A 134 15.80 8.01 -9.01
CA LYS A 134 15.55 8.84 -10.21
C LYS A 134 14.46 9.89 -9.98
N SER A 135 13.42 9.55 -9.24
CA SER A 135 12.34 10.50 -8.93
C SER A 135 12.79 11.57 -7.96
N LEU A 136 13.61 11.21 -6.96
CA LEU A 136 14.22 12.18 -6.05
C LEU A 136 15.16 13.12 -6.79
N ASP A 137 16.09 12.60 -7.57
CA ASP A 137 17.02 13.41 -8.36
C ASP A 137 16.28 14.37 -9.28
N TYR A 138 15.22 13.91 -9.97
CA TYR A 138 14.36 14.77 -10.77
C TYR A 138 13.74 15.90 -9.92
N GLY A 139 13.19 15.58 -8.76
CA GLY A 139 12.60 16.57 -7.84
C GLY A 139 13.60 17.65 -7.45
N PHE A 140 14.78 17.26 -6.96
CA PHE A 140 15.82 18.20 -6.52
C PHE A 140 16.43 19.03 -7.66
N ARG A 141 16.52 18.49 -8.86
CA ARG A 141 17.02 19.24 -10.03
C ARG A 141 15.99 20.21 -10.61
N THR A 142 14.72 19.84 -10.61
CA THR A 142 13.66 20.59 -11.28
C THR A 142 13.13 21.72 -10.41
N TYR A 143 12.92 21.45 -9.11
CA TYR A 143 12.32 22.40 -8.18
C TYR A 143 13.41 23.06 -7.33
N LYS A 144 13.67 24.36 -7.55
CA LYS A 144 14.76 25.09 -6.87
C LYS A 144 14.31 25.80 -5.61
N GLU A 145 13.12 26.39 -5.63
CA GLU A 145 12.63 27.21 -4.52
C GLU A 145 11.73 26.41 -3.56
N GLU A 146 10.80 25.65 -4.10
CA GLU A 146 9.88 24.84 -3.31
C GLU A 146 9.89 23.38 -3.76
N LEU A 147 10.68 22.57 -3.08
CA LEU A 147 10.73 21.14 -3.32
C LEU A 147 9.38 20.48 -2.98
N PRO A 148 8.79 19.68 -3.89
CA PRO A 148 7.58 18.92 -3.62
C PRO A 148 7.90 17.64 -2.83
N ILE A 149 8.74 17.74 -1.82
CA ILE A 149 9.29 16.65 -1.03
C ILE A 149 9.19 17.02 0.46
N PHE A 150 8.57 16.14 1.24
CA PHE A 150 8.54 16.24 2.70
C PHE A 150 9.39 15.14 3.33
N ILE A 151 10.07 15.45 4.41
CA ILE A 151 10.85 14.51 5.21
C ILE A 151 10.36 14.50 6.65
N ALA A 152 10.43 13.34 7.28
CA ALA A 152 10.26 13.15 8.71
C ALA A 152 11.62 12.89 9.34
N GLU A 153 11.93 13.66 10.39
CA GLU A 153 13.21 13.58 11.10
C GLU A 153 13.00 13.30 12.58
N GLN A 154 13.88 12.47 13.13
CA GLN A 154 13.94 12.17 14.55
C GLN A 154 15.41 12.00 14.96
N GLY A 155 15.83 12.68 16.02
CA GLY A 155 17.23 12.63 16.48
C GLY A 155 18.26 13.04 15.44
N GLY A 156 17.89 13.93 14.50
CA GLY A 156 18.74 14.36 13.41
C GLY A 156 18.79 13.37 12.21
N GLU A 157 18.11 12.23 12.26
CA GLU A 157 18.08 11.26 11.17
C GLU A 157 16.74 11.31 10.40
N ILE A 158 16.79 11.06 9.08
CA ILE A 158 15.58 10.91 8.25
C ILE A 158 14.99 9.52 8.51
N ILE A 159 13.72 9.52 8.92
CA ILE A 159 12.97 8.29 9.22
C ILE A 159 11.78 8.08 8.28
N GLY A 160 11.54 9.02 7.37
CA GLY A 160 10.48 8.91 6.36
C GLY A 160 10.50 10.07 5.38
N PHE A 161 9.86 9.88 4.25
CA PHE A 161 9.69 10.90 3.22
C PHE A 161 8.42 10.68 2.41
N ALA A 162 7.94 11.74 1.78
CA ALA A 162 6.90 11.67 0.76
C ALA A 162 7.10 12.77 -0.29
N CYS A 163 6.75 12.46 -1.52
CA CYS A 163 6.90 13.37 -2.64
C CYS A 163 5.58 13.52 -3.40
N TYR A 164 5.48 14.55 -4.22
CA TYR A 164 4.50 14.67 -5.28
C TYR A 164 5.13 15.37 -6.48
N ASP A 165 4.57 15.23 -7.67
CA ASP A 165 5.06 15.85 -8.94
C ASP A 165 6.47 15.42 -9.38
N VAL A 166 7.08 14.43 -8.76
CA VAL A 166 8.46 14.02 -9.07
C VAL A 166 8.54 12.76 -9.95
N VAL A 167 7.46 12.01 -10.08
CA VAL A 167 7.44 10.77 -10.86
C VAL A 167 7.18 11.08 -12.33
N ARG A 168 8.11 10.73 -13.19
CA ARG A 168 8.00 10.90 -14.66
C ARG A 168 7.66 12.34 -15.09
N GLY A 169 7.95 13.35 -14.27
CA GLY A 169 7.58 14.74 -14.53
C GLY A 169 6.08 14.99 -14.65
N LYS A 170 5.24 14.12 -14.10
CA LYS A 170 3.79 14.24 -14.16
C LYS A 170 3.26 15.02 -12.97
N LYS A 171 2.48 16.07 -13.27
CA LYS A 171 1.79 16.89 -12.29
C LYS A 171 0.58 16.16 -11.70
N GLY A 172 0.27 16.44 -10.42
CA GLY A 172 -0.86 15.83 -9.73
C GLY A 172 -0.61 14.40 -9.25
N LEU A 173 0.59 13.84 -9.44
CA LEU A 173 0.93 12.50 -9.03
C LEU A 173 1.62 12.51 -7.65
N PHE A 174 0.98 11.89 -6.66
CA PHE A 174 1.54 11.67 -5.34
C PHE A 174 2.46 10.43 -5.34
N GLY A 175 3.57 10.53 -4.66
CA GLY A 175 4.58 9.50 -4.47
C GLY A 175 5.93 9.85 -5.12
N PRO A 176 6.99 9.10 -4.81
CA PRO A 176 7.03 7.99 -3.85
C PRO A 176 6.91 8.44 -2.40
N MET A 177 6.55 7.49 -1.52
CA MET A 177 6.50 7.68 -0.08
C MET A 177 7.02 6.43 0.63
N GLY A 178 7.76 6.63 1.72
CA GLY A 178 8.24 5.55 2.56
C GLY A 178 8.62 5.99 3.96
N THR A 179 8.52 5.06 4.92
CA THR A 179 8.98 5.23 6.30
C THR A 179 9.92 4.09 6.65
N ALA A 180 10.95 4.38 7.45
CA ALA A 180 11.89 3.38 7.95
C ALA A 180 11.13 2.22 8.62
N LYS A 181 11.60 0.99 8.44
CA LYS A 181 10.91 -0.23 8.92
C LYS A 181 10.59 -0.16 10.41
N HIS A 182 11.53 0.34 11.20
CA HIS A 182 11.39 0.46 12.66
C HIS A 182 10.43 1.57 13.11
N ASN A 183 10.09 2.53 12.22
CA ASN A 183 9.23 3.66 12.49
C ASN A 183 7.83 3.51 11.85
N ARG A 184 7.53 2.38 11.25
CA ARG A 184 6.19 2.06 10.75
C ARG A 184 5.23 1.93 11.92
N VAL A 185 3.96 2.16 11.70
CA VAL A 185 2.84 2.18 12.68
C VAL A 185 2.77 3.38 13.62
N ASN A 186 3.72 4.30 13.59
CA ASN A 186 3.73 5.51 14.44
C ASN A 186 2.98 6.71 13.82
N GLY A 187 2.19 6.50 12.77
CA GLY A 187 1.43 7.55 12.09
C GLY A 187 2.24 8.46 11.16
N ILE A 188 3.57 8.28 11.07
CA ILE A 188 4.48 9.10 10.25
C ILE A 188 4.05 9.12 8.78
N GLY A 189 3.74 7.95 8.20
CA GLY A 189 3.30 7.86 6.81
C GLY A 189 2.00 8.63 6.55
N LYS A 190 1.03 8.56 7.46
CA LYS A 190 -0.21 9.35 7.37
C LYS A 190 0.07 10.85 7.40
N THR A 191 0.95 11.29 8.28
CA THR A 191 1.26 12.72 8.41
C THR A 191 2.04 13.23 7.20
N LEU A 192 2.99 12.46 6.67
CA LEU A 192 3.70 12.79 5.42
C LEU A 192 2.73 12.88 4.23
N LEU A 193 1.81 11.92 4.09
CA LEU A 193 0.74 11.95 3.10
C LEU A 193 -0.08 13.23 3.22
N ASN A 194 -0.53 13.56 4.44
CA ASN A 194 -1.34 14.75 4.70
C ASN A 194 -0.61 16.05 4.32
N HIS A 195 0.68 16.15 4.62
CA HIS A 195 1.49 17.32 4.23
C HIS A 195 1.58 17.46 2.70
N CYS A 196 1.81 16.38 1.97
CA CYS A 196 1.83 16.41 0.52
C CYS A 196 0.47 16.81 -0.07
N LEU A 197 -0.61 16.13 0.32
CA LEU A 197 -1.95 16.41 -0.21
C LEU A 197 -2.42 17.83 0.12
N TYR A 198 -2.15 18.31 1.33
CA TYR A 198 -2.45 19.68 1.70
C TYR A 198 -1.66 20.71 0.87
N ASN A 199 -0.39 20.43 0.60
CA ASN A 199 0.44 21.29 -0.23
C ASN A 199 -0.03 21.30 -1.69
N MET A 200 -0.40 20.14 -2.24
CA MET A 200 -1.04 20.02 -3.55
C MET A 200 -2.33 20.84 -3.61
N LYS A 201 -3.23 20.69 -2.61
CA LYS A 201 -4.44 21.52 -2.52
C LYS A 201 -4.12 23.03 -2.53
N LYS A 202 -3.15 23.47 -1.74
CA LYS A 202 -2.69 24.88 -1.73
C LYS A 202 -2.13 25.34 -3.07
N SER A 203 -1.52 24.46 -3.83
CA SER A 203 -1.03 24.73 -5.18
C SER A 203 -2.12 24.70 -6.26
N GLY A 204 -3.39 24.55 -5.87
CA GLY A 204 -4.54 24.61 -6.78
C GLY A 204 -4.92 23.28 -7.42
N TYR A 205 -4.38 22.16 -6.96
CA TYR A 205 -4.85 20.85 -7.43
C TYR A 205 -6.22 20.52 -6.85
N GLU A 206 -7.15 20.11 -7.70
CA GLU A 206 -8.45 19.61 -7.28
C GLU A 206 -8.43 18.12 -6.92
N TYR A 207 -7.52 17.39 -7.56
CA TYR A 207 -7.32 15.95 -7.36
C TYR A 207 -5.84 15.61 -7.24
N ALA A 208 -5.54 14.57 -6.47
CA ALA A 208 -4.27 13.88 -6.48
C ALA A 208 -4.46 12.45 -6.98
N ILE A 209 -3.51 11.96 -7.77
CA ILE A 209 -3.42 10.56 -8.17
C ILE A 209 -2.34 9.87 -7.34
N ILE A 210 -2.68 8.79 -6.68
CA ILE A 210 -1.74 7.92 -5.99
C ILE A 210 -1.46 6.75 -6.92
N GLY A 211 -0.31 6.76 -7.58
CA GLY A 211 0.03 5.77 -8.58
C GLY A 211 0.56 4.46 -7.96
N GLN A 212 0.05 3.33 -8.45
CA GLN A 212 0.52 1.99 -8.10
C GLN A 212 0.59 1.75 -6.57
N ALA A 213 -0.47 2.11 -5.88
CA ALA A 213 -0.60 1.93 -4.45
C ALA A 213 -0.65 0.44 -4.09
N GLY A 214 0.27 0.00 -3.21
CA GLY A 214 0.23 -1.34 -2.64
C GLY A 214 -0.80 -1.46 -1.51
N PRO A 215 -0.69 -0.63 -0.44
CA PRO A 215 -1.61 -0.67 0.68
C PRO A 215 -2.84 0.22 0.41
N ILE A 216 -3.79 -0.25 -0.39
CA ILE A 216 -4.98 0.49 -0.80
C ILE A 216 -5.75 0.99 0.43
N GLU A 217 -5.98 0.11 1.41
CA GLU A 217 -6.75 0.39 2.63
C GLU A 217 -6.12 1.49 3.50
N PHE A 218 -4.81 1.66 3.40
CA PHE A 218 -4.12 2.77 4.06
C PHE A 218 -4.58 4.12 3.50
N TYR A 219 -4.61 4.25 2.18
CA TYR A 219 -5.01 5.49 1.52
C TYR A 219 -6.50 5.76 1.64
N GLU A 220 -7.35 4.72 1.55
CA GLU A 220 -8.79 4.85 1.79
C GLU A 220 -9.07 5.42 3.18
N ARG A 221 -8.44 4.87 4.21
CA ARG A 221 -8.61 5.34 5.60
C ARG A 221 -7.96 6.69 5.90
N CYS A 222 -6.83 7.00 5.27
CA CYS A 222 -6.08 8.22 5.60
C CYS A 222 -6.56 9.45 4.85
N CYS A 223 -7.02 9.31 3.62
CA CYS A 223 -7.39 10.45 2.77
C CYS A 223 -8.64 10.18 1.91
N ASN A 224 -9.43 9.19 2.25
CA ASN A 224 -10.65 8.82 1.51
C ASN A 224 -10.38 8.62 0.00
N ALA A 225 -9.23 8.01 -0.31
CA ALA A 225 -8.84 7.69 -1.66
C ALA A 225 -9.81 6.68 -2.28
N ARG A 226 -10.04 6.79 -3.58
CA ARG A 226 -10.92 5.88 -4.32
C ARG A 226 -10.16 5.23 -5.46
N LEU A 227 -10.41 3.95 -5.67
CA LEU A 227 -9.84 3.20 -6.79
C LEU A 227 -10.24 3.83 -8.12
N ILE A 228 -9.28 3.97 -9.02
CA ILE A 228 -9.54 4.26 -10.42
C ILE A 228 -9.88 2.92 -11.09
N PRO A 229 -11.07 2.79 -11.71
CA PRO A 229 -11.44 1.57 -12.41
C PRO A 229 -10.41 1.23 -13.51
N ILE A 230 -10.14 -0.08 -13.68
CA ILE A 230 -9.41 -0.56 -14.85
C ILE A 230 -10.43 -0.58 -15.99
N GLY A 231 -10.14 0.13 -17.07
CA GLY A 231 -10.98 0.07 -18.26
C GLY A 231 -11.01 -1.36 -18.83
N ASP A 232 -12.17 -1.76 -19.35
CA ASP A 232 -12.28 -2.98 -20.14
C ASP A 232 -11.45 -2.77 -21.43
N ASN A 233 -10.37 -3.55 -21.58
CA ASN A 233 -9.60 -3.64 -22.82
C ASN A 233 -10.24 -4.66 -23.76
#